data_ac8e2edc148a8937cc4cdae6324665d3
#
_entry.id   ac8e2edc148a8937cc4cdae6324665d3
#
_cell.length_a   1.000
_cell.length_b   1.000
_cell.length_c   1.000
_cell.angle_alpha   90.00
_cell.angle_beta   90.00
_cell.angle_gamma   90.00
#
_symmetry.space_group_name_H-M   'P 1'
#
loop_
_entity.id
_entity.type
_entity.pdbx_description
1 polymer ?
#
loop_
_entity_poly.entity_id
_entity_poly.type
_entity_poly.pdbx_seq_one_letter_code
_entity_poly.pdbx_strand_id
1 'polypeptide(L)'
;MSGPCNTSAVDRTTELVRSLSSIVGADHVFADDDRRAGYESDWTGRYTGTCAAVARPADTDEVARLLEYCNNHAVGVVTQAGNTGLVGGGVPRPDADGPAIVLSLRRLDRIGGLDASSMHVTAGAGLTIAEWQRTARVGGFDTPVDFAARDSATVGGAIATNAGGSRVVRFGTMRQQVVGVEAVLADGTVVGSLSDLPKETVGLHWPSVLAGSEGTLAVITAARP
;
A
#
# COMPACT_ATOMS: atom_id res chain seq x y z
N MET A 1 11.70 33.35 -29.11
CA MET A 1 10.59 32.48 -28.71
C MET A 1 11.03 31.03 -28.93
N SER A 2 11.57 30.40 -27.92
CA SER A 2 11.95 28.98 -27.95
C SER A 2 10.67 28.16 -27.69
N GLY A 3 10.23 27.41 -28.71
CA GLY A 3 9.09 26.49 -28.60
C GLY A 3 9.33 25.39 -27.57
N PRO A 4 8.28 24.76 -27.03
CA PRO A 4 8.43 23.70 -26.05
C PRO A 4 9.20 22.54 -26.67
N CYS A 5 10.27 22.11 -26.00
CA CYS A 5 11.03 20.91 -26.32
C CYS A 5 10.07 19.72 -26.29
N ASN A 6 9.76 19.14 -27.44
CA ASN A 6 8.87 17.98 -27.58
C ASN A 6 9.66 16.73 -27.13
N THR A 7 9.77 16.51 -25.82
CA THR A 7 10.39 15.32 -25.24
C THR A 7 9.59 14.09 -25.68
N SER A 8 10.23 13.12 -26.33
CA SER A 8 9.54 11.91 -26.79
C SER A 8 8.96 11.13 -25.58
N ALA A 9 7.95 10.30 -25.81
CA ALA A 9 7.37 9.45 -24.75
C ALA A 9 8.45 8.52 -24.13
N VAL A 10 9.40 8.06 -24.94
CA VAL A 10 10.54 7.24 -24.51
C VAL A 10 11.46 8.03 -23.58
N ASP A 11 11.75 9.30 -23.86
CA ASP A 11 12.59 10.13 -23.00
C ASP A 11 11.93 10.36 -21.64
N ARG A 12 10.61 10.58 -21.62
CA ARG A 12 9.84 10.75 -20.37
C ARG A 12 9.83 9.50 -19.50
N THR A 13 9.66 8.31 -20.10
CA THR A 13 9.72 7.05 -19.36
C THR A 13 11.12 6.79 -18.80
N THR A 14 12.16 7.08 -19.56
CA THR A 14 13.55 6.93 -19.10
C THR A 14 13.86 7.86 -17.92
N GLU A 15 13.41 9.11 -17.99
CA GLU A 15 13.56 10.07 -16.90
C GLU A 15 12.80 9.65 -15.65
N LEU A 16 11.55 9.19 -15.80
CA LEU A 16 10.73 8.64 -14.72
C LEU A 16 11.48 7.49 -14.02
N VAL A 17 11.91 6.47 -14.75
CA VAL A 17 12.63 5.31 -14.20
C VAL A 17 13.91 5.73 -13.46
N ARG A 18 14.66 6.69 -14.00
CA ARG A 18 15.87 7.23 -13.34
C ARG A 18 15.53 7.92 -12.02
N SER A 19 14.49 8.72 -11.99
CA SER A 19 14.06 9.44 -10.80
C SER A 19 13.54 8.48 -9.72
N LEU A 20 12.70 7.51 -10.08
CA LEU A 20 12.26 6.47 -9.15
C LEU A 20 13.45 5.67 -8.60
N SER A 21 14.42 5.32 -9.45
CA SER A 21 15.63 4.58 -9.05
C SER A 21 16.52 5.37 -8.10
N SER A 22 16.55 6.69 -8.20
CA SER A 22 17.28 7.54 -7.26
C SER A 22 16.65 7.57 -5.85
N ILE A 23 15.36 7.24 -5.74
CA ILE A 23 14.62 7.23 -4.48
C ILE A 23 14.74 5.86 -3.79
N VAL A 24 14.46 4.76 -4.51
CA VAL A 24 14.34 3.42 -3.92
C VAL A 24 15.49 2.48 -4.28
N GLY A 25 16.44 2.93 -5.10
CA GLY A 25 17.49 2.09 -5.67
C GLY A 25 17.06 1.37 -6.97
N ALA A 26 18.00 1.22 -7.90
CA ALA A 26 17.73 0.66 -9.23
C ALA A 26 17.19 -0.78 -9.19
N ASP A 27 17.63 -1.60 -8.24
CA ASP A 27 17.16 -2.98 -8.07
C ASP A 27 15.69 -3.08 -7.64
N HIS A 28 15.11 -1.97 -7.22
CA HIS A 28 13.74 -1.86 -6.73
C HIS A 28 12.80 -1.12 -7.67
N VAL A 29 13.26 -0.80 -8.89
CA VAL A 29 12.43 -0.28 -9.98
C VAL A 29 12.41 -1.29 -11.13
N PHE A 30 11.22 -1.72 -11.53
CA PHE A 30 11.02 -2.68 -12.63
C PHE A 30 10.40 -1.94 -13.82
N ALA A 31 11.16 -1.79 -14.89
CA ALA A 31 10.72 -1.12 -16.11
C ALA A 31 10.62 -2.06 -17.31
N ASP A 32 11.20 -3.26 -17.22
CA ASP A 32 11.11 -4.29 -18.24
C ASP A 32 9.76 -5.03 -18.17
N ASP A 33 9.25 -5.45 -19.33
CA ASP A 33 7.91 -6.04 -19.47
C ASP A 33 7.77 -7.33 -18.67
N ASP A 34 8.79 -8.18 -18.65
CA ASP A 34 8.76 -9.48 -17.96
C ASP A 34 8.59 -9.30 -16.44
N ARG A 35 9.28 -8.31 -15.87
CA ARG A 35 9.18 -8.00 -14.43
C ARG A 35 7.91 -7.27 -14.05
N ARG A 36 7.32 -6.48 -14.96
CA ARG A 36 6.06 -5.76 -14.73
C ARG A 36 4.84 -6.65 -14.84
N ALA A 37 4.87 -7.67 -15.71
CA ALA A 37 3.71 -8.52 -16.05
C ALA A 37 2.97 -9.06 -14.82
N GLY A 38 3.70 -9.45 -13.76
CA GLY A 38 3.11 -9.95 -12.53
C GLY A 38 2.37 -8.89 -11.68
N TYR A 39 2.52 -7.60 -12.00
CA TYR A 39 1.86 -6.49 -11.33
C TYR A 39 0.72 -5.88 -12.17
N GLU A 40 0.67 -6.20 -13.45
CA GLU A 40 -0.23 -5.62 -14.45
C GLU A 40 -1.55 -6.41 -14.61
N SER A 41 -1.71 -7.51 -13.86
CA SER A 41 -2.92 -8.32 -13.87
C SER A 41 -3.34 -8.67 -12.44
N ASP A 42 -4.65 -8.78 -12.19
CA ASP A 42 -5.14 -9.36 -10.96
C ASP A 42 -5.05 -10.89 -11.00
N TRP A 43 -5.16 -11.53 -9.84
CA TRP A 43 -5.04 -12.99 -9.75
C TRP A 43 -6.18 -13.74 -10.46
N THR A 44 -7.29 -13.09 -10.80
CA THR A 44 -8.40 -13.68 -11.56
C THR A 44 -8.22 -13.59 -13.06
N GLY A 45 -7.29 -12.75 -13.53
CA GLY A 45 -7.08 -12.43 -14.94
C GLY A 45 -8.22 -11.59 -15.56
N ARG A 46 -9.13 -11.06 -14.77
CA ARG A 46 -10.24 -10.22 -15.24
C ARG A 46 -9.85 -8.77 -15.49
N TYR A 47 -8.92 -8.28 -14.70
CA TYR A 47 -8.43 -6.92 -14.76
C TYR A 47 -6.98 -6.93 -15.17
N THR A 48 -6.68 -6.24 -16.25
CA THR A 48 -5.32 -6.07 -16.79
C THR A 48 -5.11 -4.63 -17.22
N GLY A 49 -3.89 -4.17 -17.12
CA GLY A 49 -3.49 -2.86 -17.60
C GLY A 49 -1.99 -2.73 -17.59
N THR A 50 -1.45 -1.66 -18.12
CA THR A 50 -0.01 -1.44 -18.24
C THR A 50 0.45 -0.29 -17.36
N CYS A 51 1.69 -0.37 -16.84
CA CYS A 51 2.33 0.71 -16.12
C CYS A 51 3.69 1.06 -16.75
N ALA A 52 4.17 2.27 -16.54
CA ALA A 52 5.50 2.69 -16.99
C ALA A 52 6.61 2.00 -16.19
N ALA A 53 6.37 1.75 -14.89
CA ALA A 53 7.29 1.08 -14.00
C ALA A 53 6.58 0.56 -12.73
N VAL A 54 7.23 -0.36 -12.04
CA VAL A 54 6.88 -0.77 -10.67
C VAL A 54 7.96 -0.24 -9.74
N ALA A 55 7.59 0.54 -8.71
CA ALA A 55 8.49 1.01 -7.67
C ALA A 55 8.21 0.28 -6.36
N ARG A 56 9.27 -0.13 -5.65
CA ARG A 56 9.20 -0.96 -4.44
C ARG A 56 9.90 -0.29 -3.25
N PRO A 57 9.26 0.65 -2.57
CA PRO A 57 9.83 1.33 -1.41
C PRO A 57 10.04 0.39 -0.22
N ALA A 58 11.03 0.72 0.64
CA ALA A 58 11.37 -0.02 1.85
C ALA A 58 10.79 0.59 3.13
N ASP A 59 10.41 1.86 3.09
CA ASP A 59 9.93 2.61 4.24
C ASP A 59 8.99 3.75 3.83
N THR A 60 8.46 4.44 4.83
CA THR A 60 7.52 5.56 4.66
C THR A 60 8.16 6.77 3.97
N ASP A 61 9.44 7.03 4.22
CA ASP A 61 10.14 8.16 3.62
C ASP A 61 10.32 7.96 2.11
N GLU A 62 10.63 6.74 1.68
CA GLU A 62 10.68 6.38 0.25
C GLU A 62 9.30 6.50 -0.40
N VAL A 63 8.22 6.06 0.28
CA VAL A 63 6.84 6.25 -0.21
C VAL A 63 6.52 7.73 -0.35
N ALA A 64 6.85 8.56 0.63
CA ALA A 64 6.58 9.99 0.62
C ALA A 64 7.27 10.68 -0.58
N ARG A 65 8.55 10.42 -0.78
CA ARG A 65 9.33 10.97 -1.90
C ARG A 65 8.82 10.51 -3.26
N LEU A 66 8.38 9.23 -3.36
CA LEU A 66 7.79 8.70 -4.60
C LEU A 66 6.48 9.41 -4.94
N LEU A 67 5.57 9.58 -3.94
CA LEU A 67 4.29 10.23 -4.14
C LEU A 67 4.45 11.72 -4.47
N GLU A 68 5.31 12.43 -3.74
CA GLU A 68 5.66 13.81 -4.05
C GLU A 68 6.17 13.97 -5.50
N TYR A 69 7.10 13.11 -5.91
CA TYR A 69 7.60 13.11 -7.29
C TYR A 69 6.47 12.86 -8.29
N CYS A 70 5.65 11.83 -8.09
CA CYS A 70 4.56 11.49 -9.00
C CYS A 70 3.52 12.61 -9.09
N ASN A 71 3.17 13.23 -7.96
CA ASN A 71 2.25 14.35 -7.91
C ASN A 71 2.77 15.56 -8.71
N ASN A 72 4.04 15.91 -8.53
CA ASN A 72 4.66 17.05 -9.21
C ASN A 72 4.81 16.84 -10.72
N HIS A 73 4.80 15.59 -11.19
CA HIS A 73 4.99 15.23 -12.60
C HIS A 73 3.73 14.65 -13.26
N ALA A 74 2.57 14.73 -12.59
CA ALA A 74 1.29 14.18 -13.06
C ALA A 74 1.39 12.69 -13.47
N VAL A 75 2.11 11.89 -12.67
CA VAL A 75 2.21 10.43 -12.82
C VAL A 75 1.18 9.76 -11.94
N GLY A 76 0.32 8.94 -12.54
CA GLY A 76 -0.66 8.14 -11.80
C GLY A 76 0.02 7.08 -10.92
N VAL A 77 -0.53 6.82 -9.73
CA VAL A 77 -0.01 5.80 -8.81
C VAL A 77 -1.09 4.79 -8.48
N VAL A 78 -0.79 3.51 -8.73
CA VAL A 78 -1.63 2.38 -8.31
C VAL A 78 -0.93 1.66 -7.18
N THR A 79 -1.50 1.72 -5.99
CA THR A 79 -0.95 1.03 -4.81
C THR A 79 -1.29 -0.44 -4.86
N GLN A 80 -0.27 -1.29 -4.73
CA GLN A 80 -0.45 -2.75 -4.74
C GLN A 80 0.41 -3.41 -3.66
N ALA A 81 -0.13 -4.44 -2.99
CA ALA A 81 0.64 -5.30 -2.09
C ALA A 81 0.34 -6.78 -2.40
N GLY A 82 -0.63 -7.39 -1.74
CA GLY A 82 -0.98 -8.81 -1.93
C GLY A 82 -1.70 -9.11 -3.26
N ASN A 83 -2.31 -8.10 -3.86
CA ASN A 83 -3.10 -8.19 -5.10
C ASN A 83 -4.18 -9.28 -5.08
N THR A 84 -4.84 -9.45 -3.93
CA THR A 84 -5.88 -10.48 -3.69
C THR A 84 -7.30 -9.96 -3.88
N GLY A 85 -7.47 -8.68 -4.22
CA GLY A 85 -8.76 -8.05 -4.48
C GLY A 85 -9.44 -8.62 -5.72
N LEU A 86 -10.79 -8.50 -5.77
CA LEU A 86 -11.63 -9.07 -6.84
C LEU A 86 -12.19 -8.01 -7.80
N VAL A 87 -11.85 -6.75 -7.60
CA VAL A 87 -12.44 -5.61 -8.32
C VAL A 87 -11.42 -4.75 -9.07
N GLY A 88 -10.19 -5.24 -9.21
CA GLY A 88 -9.14 -4.60 -9.99
C GLY A 88 -8.50 -3.36 -9.36
N GLY A 89 -8.78 -3.05 -8.08
CA GLY A 89 -8.26 -1.83 -7.42
C GLY A 89 -6.75 -1.74 -7.29
N GLY A 90 -6.03 -2.87 -7.38
CA GLY A 90 -4.56 -2.92 -7.37
C GLY A 90 -3.92 -3.05 -8.76
N VAL A 91 -4.68 -2.93 -9.84
CA VAL A 91 -4.21 -3.10 -11.22
C VAL A 91 -4.25 -1.76 -11.96
N PRO A 92 -3.22 -1.42 -12.76
CA PRO A 92 -3.26 -0.23 -13.60
C PRO A 92 -4.48 -0.22 -14.51
N ARG A 93 -5.04 0.96 -14.77
CA ARG A 93 -6.19 1.09 -15.67
C ARG A 93 -5.71 1.17 -17.11
N PRO A 94 -6.30 0.40 -18.03
CA PRO A 94 -5.88 0.40 -19.44
C PRO A 94 -6.20 1.71 -20.17
N ASP A 95 -7.16 2.47 -19.64
CA ASP A 95 -7.69 3.72 -20.20
C ASP A 95 -7.24 4.97 -19.42
N ALA A 96 -6.21 4.85 -18.58
CA ALA A 96 -5.71 5.98 -17.82
C ALA A 96 -5.02 7.02 -18.73
N ASP A 97 -5.36 8.28 -18.54
CA ASP A 97 -4.68 9.39 -19.20
C ASP A 97 -3.30 9.62 -18.57
N GLY A 98 -2.24 9.42 -19.37
CA GLY A 98 -0.86 9.67 -18.96
C GLY A 98 -0.14 8.46 -18.34
N PRO A 99 1.14 8.65 -17.93
CA PRO A 99 1.94 7.59 -17.35
C PRO A 99 1.44 7.24 -15.96
N ALA A 100 1.45 5.93 -15.64
CA ALA A 100 1.14 5.43 -14.31
C ALA A 100 2.24 4.47 -13.84
N ILE A 101 2.45 4.39 -12.53
CA ILE A 101 3.31 3.40 -11.90
C ILE A 101 2.50 2.50 -10.96
N VAL A 102 3.00 1.29 -10.75
CA VAL A 102 2.57 0.47 -9.62
C VAL A 102 3.52 0.72 -8.44
N LEU A 103 2.97 1.15 -7.32
CA LEU A 103 3.66 1.30 -6.04
C LEU A 103 3.47 0.02 -5.23
N SER A 104 4.48 -0.85 -5.25
CA SER A 104 4.41 -2.15 -4.58
C SER A 104 4.91 -2.05 -3.13
N LEU A 105 4.01 -2.25 -2.17
CA LEU A 105 4.30 -2.14 -0.73
C LEU A 105 4.86 -3.42 -0.11
N ARG A 106 5.20 -4.44 -0.89
CA ARG A 106 5.64 -5.74 -0.37
C ARG A 106 6.92 -5.70 0.48
N ARG A 107 7.73 -4.65 0.38
CA ARG A 107 8.92 -4.46 1.21
C ARG A 107 8.64 -3.77 2.55
N LEU A 108 7.43 -3.25 2.75
CA LEU A 108 6.97 -2.72 4.03
C LEU A 108 6.44 -3.86 4.91
N ASP A 109 7.24 -4.89 5.11
CA ASP A 109 6.86 -6.16 5.75
C ASP A 109 7.37 -6.30 7.19
N ARG A 110 7.92 -5.24 7.76
CA ARG A 110 8.44 -5.25 9.13
C ARG A 110 7.30 -5.44 10.13
N ILE A 111 7.59 -6.21 11.19
CA ILE A 111 6.70 -6.38 12.32
C ILE A 111 7.46 -6.04 13.60
N GLY A 112 6.85 -5.21 14.44
CA GLY A 112 7.37 -4.88 15.76
C GLY A 112 7.08 -5.96 16.78
N GLY A 113 7.62 -5.79 17.99
CA GLY A 113 7.27 -6.66 19.12
C GLY A 113 5.80 -6.52 19.49
N LEU A 114 5.21 -7.66 19.91
CA LEU A 114 3.86 -7.66 20.48
C LEU A 114 3.90 -6.96 21.85
N ASP A 115 3.10 -5.93 22.03
CA ASP A 115 2.84 -5.35 23.33
C ASP A 115 1.68 -6.13 23.99
N ALA A 116 2.03 -6.98 24.95
CA ALA A 116 1.05 -7.81 25.63
C ALA A 116 0.09 -7.01 26.53
N SER A 117 0.46 -5.80 26.95
CA SER A 117 -0.37 -4.96 27.81
C SER A 117 -1.50 -4.29 27.03
N SER A 118 -1.21 -3.82 25.83
CA SER A 118 -2.19 -3.21 24.91
C SER A 118 -2.81 -4.23 23.94
N MET A 119 -2.21 -5.42 23.81
CA MET A 119 -2.57 -6.48 22.84
C MET A 119 -2.44 -6.02 21.38
N HIS A 120 -1.49 -5.15 21.11
CA HIS A 120 -1.25 -4.62 19.77
C HIS A 120 0.15 -4.93 19.27
N VAL A 121 0.32 -4.88 17.97
CA VAL A 121 1.61 -4.99 17.27
C VAL A 121 1.72 -3.88 16.23
N THR A 122 2.91 -3.33 16.03
CA THR A 122 3.13 -2.44 14.87
C THR A 122 3.52 -3.27 13.66
N ALA A 123 2.76 -3.17 12.59
CA ALA A 123 2.93 -3.93 11.36
C ALA A 123 3.09 -3.00 10.15
N GLY A 124 4.07 -3.25 9.31
CA GLY A 124 4.17 -2.63 7.98
C GLY A 124 3.01 -3.04 7.08
N ALA A 125 2.61 -2.17 6.17
CA ALA A 125 1.46 -2.38 5.31
C ALA A 125 1.59 -3.60 4.38
N GLY A 126 2.82 -3.99 4.03
CA GLY A 126 3.15 -5.15 3.21
C GLY A 126 3.20 -6.47 3.97
N LEU A 127 3.13 -6.46 5.31
CA LEU A 127 3.10 -7.67 6.13
C LEU A 127 1.84 -8.49 5.83
N THR A 128 1.97 -9.81 5.67
CA THR A 128 0.81 -10.67 5.42
C THR A 128 -0.07 -10.85 6.66
N ILE A 129 -1.36 -11.09 6.45
CA ILE A 129 -2.30 -11.41 7.53
C ILE A 129 -1.86 -12.70 8.26
N ALA A 130 -1.36 -13.70 7.53
CA ALA A 130 -0.84 -14.94 8.13
C ALA A 130 0.35 -14.69 9.06
N GLU A 131 1.23 -13.76 8.71
CA GLU A 131 2.38 -13.40 9.53
C GLU A 131 1.96 -12.66 10.80
N TRP A 132 1.04 -11.70 10.68
CA TRP A 132 0.42 -11.06 11.84
C TRP A 132 -0.23 -12.08 12.78
N GLN A 133 -1.05 -13.02 12.25
CA GLN A 133 -1.65 -14.11 13.02
C GLN A 133 -0.60 -14.97 13.74
N ARG A 134 0.50 -15.32 13.04
CA ARG A 134 1.58 -16.13 13.61
C ARG A 134 2.24 -15.41 14.78
N THR A 135 2.55 -14.13 14.63
CA THR A 135 3.17 -13.32 15.68
C THR A 135 2.25 -13.21 16.91
N ALA A 136 0.96 -12.97 16.72
CA ALA A 136 0.00 -12.94 17.81
C ALA A 136 -0.04 -14.29 18.58
N ARG A 137 -0.09 -15.42 17.85
CA ARG A 137 -0.15 -16.76 18.46
C ARG A 137 1.11 -17.12 19.25
N VAL A 138 2.29 -16.71 18.79
CA VAL A 138 3.54 -16.88 19.54
C VAL A 138 3.47 -16.14 20.88
N GLY A 139 2.79 -15.00 20.95
CA GLY A 139 2.54 -14.26 22.18
C GLY A 139 1.36 -14.76 23.02
N GLY A 140 0.69 -15.85 22.62
CA GLY A 140 -0.47 -16.39 23.34
C GLY A 140 -1.82 -15.72 23.00
N PHE A 141 -1.86 -14.91 21.94
CA PHE A 141 -3.05 -14.23 21.44
C PHE A 141 -3.54 -14.81 20.10
N ASP A 142 -4.69 -14.39 19.64
CA ASP A 142 -5.17 -14.64 18.27
C ASP A 142 -5.67 -13.33 17.65
N THR A 143 -5.74 -13.29 16.34
CA THR A 143 -6.27 -12.14 15.62
C THR A 143 -7.71 -12.40 15.19
N PRO A 144 -8.58 -11.39 15.19
CA PRO A 144 -9.98 -11.57 14.82
C PRO A 144 -10.21 -11.70 13.33
N VAL A 145 -9.30 -11.17 12.50
CA VAL A 145 -9.45 -11.16 11.03
C VAL A 145 -8.88 -12.44 10.43
N ASP A 146 -9.73 -13.19 9.73
CA ASP A 146 -9.35 -14.44 9.06
C ASP A 146 -10.16 -14.66 7.78
N PHE A 147 -9.45 -14.91 6.67
CA PHE A 147 -10.04 -15.22 5.36
C PHE A 147 -9.08 -16.05 4.50
N ALA A 148 -9.59 -16.64 3.41
CA ALA A 148 -8.85 -17.61 2.60
C ALA A 148 -7.53 -17.07 2.04
N ALA A 149 -7.47 -15.80 1.63
CA ALA A 149 -6.28 -15.18 1.03
C ALA A 149 -5.23 -14.70 2.05
N ARG A 150 -5.31 -15.07 3.33
CA ARG A 150 -4.43 -14.55 4.42
C ARG A 150 -2.93 -14.67 4.16
N ASP A 151 -2.51 -15.68 3.39
CA ASP A 151 -1.10 -15.90 3.09
C ASP A 151 -0.52 -14.89 2.08
N SER A 152 -1.37 -14.23 1.31
CA SER A 152 -0.99 -13.25 0.31
C SER A 152 -1.51 -11.84 0.61
N ALA A 153 -2.71 -11.73 1.19
CA ALA A 153 -3.28 -10.46 1.58
C ALA A 153 -2.47 -9.83 2.71
N THR A 154 -2.33 -8.50 2.66
CA THR A 154 -1.48 -7.75 3.59
C THR A 154 -2.30 -6.89 4.54
N VAL A 155 -1.70 -6.50 5.66
CA VAL A 155 -2.31 -5.64 6.68
C VAL A 155 -2.81 -4.33 6.05
N GLY A 156 -1.97 -3.63 5.30
CA GLY A 156 -2.36 -2.38 4.63
C GLY A 156 -3.48 -2.58 3.62
N GLY A 157 -3.42 -3.64 2.81
CA GLY A 157 -4.48 -3.99 1.86
C GLY A 157 -5.80 -4.34 2.54
N ALA A 158 -5.75 -5.08 3.66
CA ALA A 158 -6.93 -5.42 4.44
C ALA A 158 -7.59 -4.18 5.08
N ILE A 159 -6.80 -3.21 5.55
CA ILE A 159 -7.31 -1.92 6.04
C ILE A 159 -7.92 -1.13 4.88
N ALA A 160 -7.20 -0.96 3.79
CA ALA A 160 -7.64 -0.18 2.64
C ALA A 160 -8.99 -0.69 2.08
N THR A 161 -9.22 -2.00 2.06
CA THR A 161 -10.47 -2.62 1.60
C THR A 161 -11.49 -2.86 2.72
N ASN A 162 -11.15 -2.51 3.96
CA ASN A 162 -11.95 -2.82 5.14
C ASN A 162 -12.35 -4.31 5.19
N ALA A 163 -11.37 -5.19 5.04
CA ALA A 163 -11.61 -6.63 4.95
C ALA A 163 -12.33 -7.18 6.18
N GLY A 164 -13.26 -8.09 5.95
CA GLY A 164 -13.99 -8.79 7.00
C GLY A 164 -13.42 -10.20 7.23
N GLY A 165 -14.05 -11.20 6.64
CA GLY A 165 -13.69 -12.61 6.76
C GLY A 165 -14.72 -13.42 7.54
N SER A 166 -14.35 -14.65 7.89
CA SER A 166 -15.28 -15.63 8.50
C SER A 166 -15.73 -15.26 9.91
N ARG A 167 -14.98 -14.41 10.60
CA ARG A 167 -15.23 -14.05 12.02
C ARG A 167 -15.92 -12.68 12.20
N VAL A 168 -16.31 -12.02 11.10
CA VAL A 168 -16.81 -10.63 11.12
C VAL A 168 -18.05 -10.42 11.97
N VAL A 169 -18.95 -11.40 12.02
CA VAL A 169 -20.19 -11.31 12.83
C VAL A 169 -19.87 -11.10 14.32
N ARG A 170 -18.79 -11.69 14.81
CA ARG A 170 -18.39 -11.57 16.20
C ARG A 170 -17.46 -10.39 16.46
N PHE A 171 -16.49 -10.15 15.59
CA PHE A 171 -15.36 -9.26 15.88
C PHE A 171 -15.36 -7.99 15.02
N GLY A 172 -16.26 -7.87 14.03
CA GLY A 172 -16.27 -6.77 13.10
C GLY A 172 -15.27 -6.95 11.97
N THR A 173 -15.12 -5.89 11.17
CA THR A 173 -14.20 -5.82 10.03
C THR A 173 -12.84 -5.25 10.47
N MET A 174 -11.90 -5.13 9.53
CA MET A 174 -10.57 -4.58 9.80
C MET A 174 -10.63 -3.17 10.41
N ARG A 175 -11.65 -2.37 10.10
CA ARG A 175 -11.88 -1.04 10.71
C ARG A 175 -11.92 -1.06 12.22
N GLN A 176 -12.52 -2.10 12.83
CA GLN A 176 -12.64 -2.25 14.28
C GLN A 176 -11.37 -2.80 14.93
N GLN A 177 -10.41 -3.25 14.11
CA GLN A 177 -9.19 -3.92 14.58
C GLN A 177 -7.97 -3.02 14.56
N VAL A 178 -8.09 -1.77 14.13
CA VAL A 178 -6.96 -0.87 13.93
C VAL A 178 -7.09 0.33 14.84
N VAL A 179 -6.14 0.51 15.74
CA VAL A 179 -6.08 1.66 16.65
C VAL A 179 -5.17 2.77 16.14
N GLY A 180 -4.17 2.45 15.33
CA GLY A 180 -3.24 3.41 14.74
C GLY A 180 -2.94 3.11 13.28
N VAL A 181 -2.68 4.13 12.50
CA VAL A 181 -2.27 4.03 11.10
C VAL A 181 -1.28 5.15 10.77
N GLU A 182 -0.27 4.80 10.00
CA GLU A 182 0.61 5.75 9.33
C GLU A 182 0.36 5.64 7.83
N ALA A 183 0.22 6.77 7.17
CA ALA A 183 -0.07 6.82 5.75
C ALA A 183 0.52 8.07 5.10
N VAL A 184 0.63 8.05 3.78
CA VAL A 184 1.19 9.15 2.98
C VAL A 184 0.14 9.63 2.00
N LEU A 185 -0.15 10.94 2.01
CA LEU A 185 -1.01 11.61 1.05
C LEU A 185 -0.33 11.74 -0.32
N ALA A 186 -1.10 12.10 -1.34
CA ALA A 186 -0.60 12.23 -2.71
C ALA A 186 0.54 13.26 -2.87
N ASP A 187 0.58 14.27 -2.02
CA ASP A 187 1.62 15.31 -2.01
C ASP A 187 2.89 14.93 -1.22
N GLY A 188 2.97 13.69 -0.72
CA GLY A 188 4.07 13.21 0.11
C GLY A 188 3.92 13.50 1.61
N THR A 189 2.86 14.17 2.04
CA THR A 189 2.63 14.46 3.47
C THR A 189 2.34 13.18 4.24
N VAL A 190 3.11 12.91 5.30
CA VAL A 190 2.86 11.78 6.21
C VAL A 190 1.78 12.18 7.22
N VAL A 191 0.78 11.33 7.38
CA VAL A 191 -0.38 11.54 8.25
C VAL A 191 -0.64 10.32 9.12
N GLY A 192 -1.42 10.53 10.18
CA GLY A 192 -1.79 9.48 11.13
C GLY A 192 -0.83 9.38 12.30
N SER A 193 -1.04 8.37 13.11
CA SER A 193 -0.26 8.06 14.30
C SER A 193 -0.30 6.55 14.57
N LEU A 194 0.80 5.99 15.01
CA LEU A 194 0.88 4.62 15.52
C LEU A 194 0.65 4.58 17.04
N SER A 195 -0.19 5.48 17.55
CA SER A 195 -0.63 5.47 18.94
C SER A 195 -1.32 4.16 19.30
N ASP A 196 -1.20 3.73 20.54
CA ASP A 196 -1.86 2.55 21.10
C ASP A 196 -3.12 2.90 21.92
N LEU A 197 -3.54 4.15 21.85
CA LEU A 197 -4.73 4.59 22.58
C LEU A 197 -5.99 4.26 21.78
N PRO A 198 -6.86 3.37 22.27
CA PRO A 198 -8.11 3.03 21.58
C PRO A 198 -9.06 4.22 21.45
N LYS A 199 -8.86 5.26 22.27
CA LYS A 199 -9.62 6.50 22.25
C LYS A 199 -8.68 7.68 22.05
N GLU A 200 -8.57 8.13 20.82
CA GLU A 200 -7.93 9.38 20.44
C GLU A 200 -9.00 10.38 20.01
N THR A 201 -9.04 11.55 20.66
CA THR A 201 -10.08 12.55 20.43
C THR A 201 -9.56 13.83 19.78
N VAL A 202 -8.29 13.84 19.38
CA VAL A 202 -7.63 14.99 18.76
C VAL A 202 -7.51 14.79 17.26
N GLY A 203 -8.05 15.71 16.48
CA GLY A 203 -7.96 15.70 15.01
C GLY A 203 -8.82 14.63 14.36
N LEU A 204 -8.39 14.17 13.17
CA LEU A 204 -9.09 13.14 12.41
C LEU A 204 -8.69 11.74 12.91
N HIS A 205 -9.65 10.88 13.08
CA HIS A 205 -9.40 9.47 13.37
C HIS A 205 -9.00 8.74 12.08
N TRP A 206 -7.71 8.81 11.74
CA TRP A 206 -7.16 8.31 10.48
C TRP A 206 -7.48 6.83 10.21
N PRO A 207 -7.45 5.91 11.18
CA PRO A 207 -7.87 4.52 10.94
C PRO A 207 -9.27 4.43 10.33
N SER A 208 -10.23 5.20 10.84
CA SER A 208 -11.60 5.20 10.30
C SER A 208 -11.73 5.89 8.95
N VAL A 209 -10.92 6.91 8.67
CA VAL A 209 -10.92 7.60 7.37
C VAL A 209 -10.38 6.69 6.28
N LEU A 210 -9.28 5.98 6.56
CA LEU A 210 -8.56 5.20 5.57
C LEU A 210 -9.11 3.78 5.39
N ALA A 211 -9.76 3.21 6.42
CA ALA A 211 -10.37 1.89 6.28
C ALA A 211 -11.53 1.91 5.27
N GLY A 212 -11.39 1.15 4.19
CA GLY A 212 -12.35 1.11 3.09
C GLY A 212 -12.18 2.22 2.04
N SER A 213 -11.07 2.99 2.08
CA SER A 213 -10.76 4.01 1.06
C SER A 213 -10.18 3.42 -0.23
N GLU A 214 -9.79 2.14 -0.22
CA GLU A 214 -9.20 1.41 -1.37
C GLU A 214 -7.99 2.11 -2.00
N GLY A 215 -7.20 2.83 -1.18
CA GLY A 215 -6.01 3.55 -1.63
C GLY A 215 -6.29 4.86 -2.36
N THR A 216 -7.54 5.34 -2.40
CA THR A 216 -7.91 6.58 -3.11
C THR A 216 -7.55 7.86 -2.33
N LEU A 217 -7.38 7.77 -1.00
CA LEU A 217 -7.11 8.93 -0.14
C LEU A 217 -5.64 9.04 0.25
N ALA A 218 -5.00 7.91 0.52
CA ALA A 218 -3.61 7.84 0.96
C ALA A 218 -3.03 6.44 0.75
N VAL A 219 -1.71 6.33 0.80
CA VAL A 219 -0.98 5.06 0.84
C VAL A 219 -0.67 4.72 2.28
N ILE A 220 -1.25 3.65 2.81
CA ILE A 220 -0.97 3.15 4.16
C ILE A 220 0.42 2.51 4.16
N THR A 221 1.30 2.93 5.07
CA THR A 221 2.67 2.43 5.19
C THR A 221 2.88 1.54 6.40
N ALA A 222 2.20 1.84 7.50
CA ALA A 222 2.20 1.02 8.70
C ALA A 222 0.86 1.12 9.43
N ALA A 223 0.60 0.15 10.29
CA ALA A 223 -0.60 0.14 11.12
C ALA A 223 -0.33 -0.52 12.47
N ARG A 224 -1.24 -0.27 13.41
CA ARG A 224 -1.28 -0.91 14.72
C ARG A 224 -2.62 -1.65 14.87
N PRO A 225 -2.69 -2.87 14.33
CA PRO A 225 -3.85 -3.73 14.47
C PRO A 225 -3.87 -4.46 15.80
#